data_6312a327ce8b74c64166614b270124c2
#
_entry.id   6312a327ce8b74c64166614b270124c2
#
_cell.length_a   1.000
_cell.length_b   1.000
_cell.length_c   1.000
_cell.angle_alpha   90.00
_cell.angle_beta   90.00
_cell.angle_gamma   90.00
#
_symmetry.space_group_name_H-M   'P 1'
#
loop_
_entity.id
_entity.type
_entity.pdbx_description
1 polymer ?
#
loop_
_entity_poly.entity_id
_entity_poly.type
_entity_poly.pdbx_seq_one_letter_code
_entity_poly.pdbx_strand_id
1 'polypeptide(L)'
;MEHKRSQAIYEEAVKYIPGGVNSPVRAFKSVGIDPIFIDRAHGSHIWDVDGNEYIDFICSWGPLILGHSNERITEGISEMIAKGTSYGVPTQIEVEMAKLIVEAYKGVDQVRMVNSGTEATMSALRVARGYTGRNKILKFEGCYHGHSDALLVKSGSGTITYGVPTSPGVPADVVKHTLVTPYNDIEALEEIFKTQGEEIAAVIVEPIGGNMGVVPAKKDFLLALREITKKYGTVLIFDEVITGFRIAYGSSREYFDIEPDMVCFGKIIGGGLPVGAYAGRKEIMDMVSPVGPVYQAGTLSGNPLAMYIGKKQLEVLRDNPQIYKELEEKAIYLETGIKAHLKELGLNYHVARAGSLVCLFFTDQVIRNYQDAMTCDIERFNKYFKALLEEGVLIGPAQFEAMFLSTAHTKEDLDKALEAMGKALRIAHQ
;
A
#
# COMPACT_ATOMS: atom_id res chain seq x y z
N MET A 1 23.49 -15.57 -9.98
CA MET A 1 22.72 -16.67 -9.30
C MET A 1 22.12 -17.63 -10.33
N GLU A 2 21.91 -18.92 -10.02
CA GLU A 2 21.18 -19.83 -10.90
C GLU A 2 19.69 -19.86 -10.53
N HIS A 3 18.79 -19.89 -11.54
CA HIS A 3 17.32 -19.88 -11.34
C HIS A 3 16.63 -20.97 -12.18
N LYS A 4 17.29 -22.13 -12.35
CA LYS A 4 16.80 -23.20 -13.25
C LYS A 4 15.46 -23.79 -12.80
N ARG A 5 15.27 -23.99 -11.49
CA ARG A 5 14.01 -24.54 -10.92
C ARG A 5 12.90 -23.51 -11.01
N SER A 6 13.19 -22.23 -10.68
CA SER A 6 12.25 -21.13 -10.82
C SER A 6 11.77 -21.02 -12.26
N GLN A 7 12.67 -21.09 -13.25
CA GLN A 7 12.33 -21.07 -14.66
C GLN A 7 11.42 -22.24 -15.04
N ALA A 8 11.76 -23.46 -14.65
CA ALA A 8 10.93 -24.65 -14.96
C ALA A 8 9.51 -24.53 -14.33
N ILE A 9 9.41 -24.02 -13.10
CA ILE A 9 8.12 -23.79 -12.46
C ILE A 9 7.34 -22.69 -13.19
N TYR A 10 8.00 -21.62 -13.64
CA TYR A 10 7.34 -20.55 -14.39
C TYR A 10 6.80 -21.05 -15.74
N GLU A 11 7.57 -21.86 -16.49
CA GLU A 11 7.13 -22.49 -17.73
C GLU A 11 5.90 -23.39 -17.52
N GLU A 12 5.78 -24.02 -16.37
CA GLU A 12 4.58 -24.77 -15.99
C GLU A 12 3.44 -23.85 -15.56
N ALA A 13 3.72 -22.86 -14.71
CA ALA A 13 2.72 -21.96 -14.13
C ALA A 13 1.92 -21.19 -15.20
N VAL A 14 2.56 -20.76 -16.28
CA VAL A 14 1.88 -20.04 -17.37
C VAL A 14 0.83 -20.87 -18.12
N LYS A 15 0.85 -22.22 -17.96
CA LYS A 15 -0.16 -23.11 -18.53
C LYS A 15 -1.46 -23.11 -17.74
N TYR A 16 -1.41 -22.77 -16.44
CA TYR A 16 -2.53 -22.87 -15.49
C TYR A 16 -2.95 -21.55 -14.91
N ILE A 17 -2.03 -20.57 -14.85
CA ILE A 17 -2.28 -19.25 -14.24
C ILE A 17 -1.97 -18.17 -15.29
N PRO A 18 -2.86 -17.22 -15.56
CA PRO A 18 -2.59 -16.15 -16.52
C PRO A 18 -1.29 -15.41 -16.20
N GLY A 19 -0.31 -15.49 -17.11
CA GLY A 19 1.04 -14.94 -16.91
C GLY A 19 1.86 -15.61 -15.81
N GLY A 20 1.45 -16.80 -15.32
CA GLY A 20 2.13 -17.59 -14.29
C GLY A 20 2.02 -17.03 -12.85
N VAL A 21 1.21 -15.99 -12.63
CA VAL A 21 1.13 -15.28 -11.33
C VAL A 21 -0.29 -14.84 -10.99
N ASN A 22 -0.59 -14.70 -9.69
CA ASN A 22 -1.89 -14.22 -9.19
C ASN A 22 -1.91 -12.69 -8.97
N SER A 23 -0.85 -11.97 -9.32
CA SER A 23 -0.80 -10.50 -9.34
C SER A 23 0.25 -10.04 -10.36
N PRO A 24 -0.07 -9.07 -11.25
CA PRO A 24 0.74 -8.75 -12.43
C PRO A 24 2.21 -8.39 -12.13
N VAL A 25 2.46 -7.62 -11.06
CA VAL A 25 3.81 -7.18 -10.70
C VAL A 25 4.75 -8.34 -10.37
N ARG A 26 4.21 -9.47 -9.90
CA ARG A 26 4.98 -10.68 -9.54
C ARG A 26 5.60 -11.39 -10.75
N ALA A 27 5.16 -11.06 -11.96
CA ALA A 27 5.70 -11.65 -13.20
C ALA A 27 7.03 -11.06 -13.64
N PHE A 28 7.56 -10.04 -13.00
CA PHE A 28 8.83 -9.35 -13.29
C PHE A 28 8.97 -8.83 -14.75
N LYS A 29 7.85 -8.75 -15.47
CA LYS A 29 7.83 -8.31 -16.87
C LYS A 29 8.32 -6.87 -17.06
N SER A 30 8.05 -5.99 -16.09
CA SER A 30 8.49 -4.59 -16.11
C SER A 30 10.02 -4.45 -16.11
N VAL A 31 10.72 -5.41 -15.51
CA VAL A 31 12.19 -5.44 -15.44
C VAL A 31 12.82 -6.39 -16.48
N GLY A 32 11.98 -7.09 -17.26
CA GLY A 32 12.41 -7.90 -18.40
C GLY A 32 13.20 -9.16 -18.04
N ILE A 33 12.78 -9.84 -16.95
CA ILE A 33 13.27 -11.18 -16.56
C ILE A 33 12.09 -12.05 -16.12
N ASP A 34 12.31 -13.35 -16.03
CA ASP A 34 11.36 -14.29 -15.44
C ASP A 34 11.37 -14.17 -13.91
N PRO A 35 10.23 -14.41 -13.23
CA PRO A 35 10.13 -14.31 -11.79
C PRO A 35 10.86 -15.47 -11.08
N ILE A 36 11.39 -15.17 -9.89
CA ILE A 36 11.84 -16.19 -8.95
C ILE A 36 10.66 -16.78 -8.18
N PHE A 37 10.74 -18.06 -7.83
CA PHE A 37 9.72 -18.73 -7.00
C PHE A 37 10.26 -18.98 -5.61
N ILE A 38 9.54 -18.49 -4.60
CA ILE A 38 9.98 -18.53 -3.21
C ILE A 38 9.56 -19.85 -2.55
N ASP A 39 10.51 -20.48 -1.84
CA ASP A 39 10.30 -21.69 -1.05
C ASP A 39 9.94 -21.37 0.40
N ARG A 40 10.68 -20.47 1.03
CA ARG A 40 10.52 -20.10 2.45
C ARG A 40 11.01 -18.69 2.74
N ALA A 41 10.60 -18.18 3.90
CA ALA A 41 11.01 -16.87 4.39
C ALA A 41 11.12 -16.86 5.93
N HIS A 42 12.08 -16.10 6.46
CA HIS A 42 12.26 -15.91 7.90
C HIS A 42 12.95 -14.56 8.18
N GLY A 43 12.46 -13.81 9.15
CA GLY A 43 13.02 -12.50 9.50
C GLY A 43 12.98 -11.52 8.34
N SER A 44 14.14 -11.00 7.93
CA SER A 44 14.34 -10.11 6.78
C SER A 44 14.71 -10.84 5.49
N HIS A 45 14.74 -12.17 5.49
CA HIS A 45 15.25 -12.99 4.39
C HIS A 45 14.19 -13.88 3.77
N ILE A 46 14.34 -14.10 2.46
CA ILE A 46 13.58 -15.09 1.70
C ILE A 46 14.53 -15.98 0.90
N TRP A 47 14.12 -17.22 0.64
CA TRP A 47 14.88 -18.17 -0.16
C TRP A 47 14.02 -18.67 -1.32
N ASP A 48 14.60 -18.65 -2.51
CA ASP A 48 13.94 -19.24 -3.68
C ASP A 48 14.06 -20.77 -3.72
N VAL A 49 13.34 -21.37 -4.65
CA VAL A 49 13.35 -22.84 -4.85
C VAL A 49 14.68 -23.36 -5.36
N ASP A 50 15.57 -22.51 -5.86
CA ASP A 50 16.91 -22.83 -6.29
C ASP A 50 17.93 -22.77 -5.14
N GLY A 51 17.50 -22.27 -3.95
CA GLY A 51 18.28 -22.14 -2.75
C GLY A 51 19.02 -20.82 -2.60
N ASN A 52 18.80 -19.85 -3.49
CA ASN A 52 19.37 -18.52 -3.36
C ASN A 52 18.68 -17.75 -2.24
N GLU A 53 19.46 -16.99 -1.47
CA GLU A 53 19.01 -16.17 -0.35
C GLU A 53 18.99 -14.69 -0.73
N TYR A 54 17.93 -13.99 -0.28
CA TYR A 54 17.76 -12.55 -0.56
C TYR A 54 17.36 -11.81 0.71
N ILE A 55 17.95 -10.63 0.91
CA ILE A 55 17.43 -9.63 1.86
C ILE A 55 16.19 -9.02 1.21
N ASP A 56 15.03 -9.14 1.87
CA ASP A 56 13.72 -8.79 1.31
C ASP A 56 13.24 -7.41 1.73
N PHE A 57 13.29 -6.45 0.81
CA PHE A 57 12.68 -5.12 0.96
C PHE A 57 11.26 -5.02 0.37
N ILE A 58 10.68 -6.12 -0.11
CA ILE A 58 9.26 -6.15 -0.51
C ILE A 58 8.37 -6.33 0.73
N CYS A 59 8.79 -7.12 1.72
CA CYS A 59 8.01 -7.43 2.92
C CYS A 59 6.56 -7.80 2.59
N SER A 60 6.36 -8.61 1.52
CA SER A 60 5.04 -9.00 0.99
C SER A 60 4.17 -7.80 0.57
N TRP A 61 4.78 -6.71 0.07
CA TRP A 61 4.14 -5.43 -0.28
C TRP A 61 3.61 -4.67 0.94
N GLY A 62 4.26 -4.86 2.09
CA GLY A 62 4.07 -4.05 3.27
C GLY A 62 3.45 -4.70 4.51
N PRO A 63 2.70 -5.82 4.47
CA PRO A 63 2.11 -6.40 5.68
C PRO A 63 3.11 -6.85 6.74
N LEU A 64 4.33 -7.22 6.35
CA LEU A 64 5.29 -7.86 7.24
C LEU A 64 6.22 -6.85 7.93
N ILE A 65 5.64 -5.91 8.68
CA ILE A 65 6.38 -4.88 9.44
C ILE A 65 7.30 -5.49 10.52
N LEU A 66 6.96 -6.68 11.04
CA LEU A 66 7.76 -7.41 12.02
C LEU A 66 8.74 -8.42 11.38
N GLY A 67 8.74 -8.51 10.04
CA GLY A 67 9.47 -9.53 9.29
C GLY A 67 8.68 -10.82 9.09
N HIS A 68 9.27 -11.73 8.32
CA HIS A 68 8.69 -13.05 8.01
C HIS A 68 8.70 -13.97 9.23
N SER A 69 7.65 -14.79 9.37
CA SER A 69 7.54 -15.87 10.36
C SER A 69 7.85 -15.41 11.80
N ASN A 70 7.45 -14.20 12.18
CA ASN A 70 7.72 -13.64 13.50
C ASN A 70 6.96 -14.43 14.57
N GLU A 71 7.70 -15.02 15.52
CA GLU A 71 7.15 -15.91 16.56
C GLU A 71 6.06 -15.22 17.41
N ARG A 72 6.19 -13.92 17.68
CA ARG A 72 5.20 -13.16 18.47
C ARG A 72 3.81 -13.14 17.85
N ILE A 73 3.69 -13.30 16.51
CA ILE A 73 2.41 -13.32 15.82
C ILE A 73 1.97 -14.72 15.39
N THR A 74 2.91 -15.67 15.25
CA THR A 74 2.60 -17.05 14.85
C THR A 74 2.37 -17.99 16.04
N GLU A 75 2.76 -17.60 17.24
CA GLU A 75 2.47 -18.34 18.48
C GLU A 75 0.96 -18.58 18.63
N GLY A 76 0.55 -19.82 18.90
CA GLY A 76 -0.86 -20.21 19.10
C GLY A 76 -1.66 -20.41 17.81
N ILE A 77 -1.04 -20.28 16.63
CA ILE A 77 -1.75 -20.45 15.34
C ILE A 77 -2.31 -21.88 15.18
N SER A 78 -1.57 -22.88 15.67
CA SER A 78 -1.98 -24.28 15.61
C SER A 78 -3.25 -24.54 16.43
N GLU A 79 -3.36 -23.93 17.62
CA GLU A 79 -4.55 -24.02 18.46
C GLU A 79 -5.75 -23.31 17.80
N MET A 80 -5.50 -22.20 17.12
CA MET A 80 -6.56 -21.50 16.38
C MET A 80 -7.09 -22.34 15.20
N ILE A 81 -6.19 -22.95 14.43
CA ILE A 81 -6.57 -23.86 13.33
C ILE A 81 -7.35 -25.06 13.86
N ALA A 82 -6.95 -25.64 15.01
CA ALA A 82 -7.62 -26.76 15.63
C ALA A 82 -9.08 -26.45 16.08
N LYS A 83 -9.42 -25.18 16.33
CA LYS A 83 -10.78 -24.72 16.64
C LYS A 83 -11.67 -24.56 15.40
N GLY A 84 -11.09 -24.62 14.21
CA GLY A 84 -11.76 -24.39 12.93
C GLY A 84 -11.33 -23.10 12.26
N THR A 85 -11.37 -23.08 10.95
CA THR A 85 -10.85 -21.97 10.12
C THR A 85 -11.92 -20.97 9.69
N SER A 86 -13.23 -21.33 9.80
CA SER A 86 -14.35 -20.46 9.43
C SER A 86 -15.65 -21.03 9.98
N TYR A 87 -16.56 -20.18 10.45
CA TYR A 87 -17.78 -20.62 11.13
C TYR A 87 -19.08 -20.15 10.48
N GLY A 88 -19.06 -19.08 9.66
CA GLY A 88 -20.26 -18.48 9.09
C GLY A 88 -21.17 -17.75 10.09
N VAL A 89 -20.64 -17.51 11.32
CA VAL A 89 -21.30 -16.78 12.42
C VAL A 89 -20.27 -15.91 13.12
N PRO A 90 -20.68 -14.82 13.85
CA PRO A 90 -19.76 -13.91 14.52
C PRO A 90 -18.86 -14.59 15.56
N THR A 91 -17.69 -14.03 15.77
CA THR A 91 -16.71 -14.48 16.75
C THR A 91 -16.28 -13.36 17.70
N GLN A 92 -15.83 -13.73 18.91
CA GLN A 92 -15.31 -12.76 19.88
C GLN A 92 -14.07 -12.02 19.33
N ILE A 93 -13.21 -12.73 18.58
CA ILE A 93 -11.95 -12.17 18.08
C ILE A 93 -12.18 -11.05 17.06
N GLU A 94 -13.29 -11.06 16.31
CA GLU A 94 -13.70 -9.94 15.45
C GLU A 94 -13.93 -8.67 16.26
N VAL A 95 -14.59 -8.80 17.43
CA VAL A 95 -14.85 -7.67 18.34
C VAL A 95 -13.53 -7.13 18.92
N GLU A 96 -12.62 -8.01 19.31
CA GLU A 96 -11.31 -7.64 19.84
C GLU A 96 -10.46 -6.90 18.79
N MET A 97 -10.45 -7.40 17.55
CA MET A 97 -9.76 -6.74 16.44
C MET A 97 -10.37 -5.37 16.11
N ALA A 98 -11.70 -5.28 16.09
CA ALA A 98 -12.41 -4.02 15.86
C ALA A 98 -12.07 -2.96 16.92
N LYS A 99 -12.02 -3.34 18.19
CA LYS A 99 -11.60 -2.44 19.30
C LYS A 99 -10.18 -1.91 19.09
N LEU A 100 -9.22 -2.77 18.75
CA LEU A 100 -7.85 -2.34 18.50
C LEU A 100 -7.75 -1.28 17.41
N ILE A 101 -8.49 -1.44 16.33
CA ILE A 101 -8.50 -0.48 15.22
C ILE A 101 -9.15 0.84 15.65
N VAL A 102 -10.31 0.79 16.28
CA VAL A 102 -11.04 1.99 16.72
C VAL A 102 -10.27 2.76 17.79
N GLU A 103 -9.67 2.06 18.75
CA GLU A 103 -8.88 2.69 19.82
C GLU A 103 -7.58 3.33 19.31
N ALA A 104 -6.97 2.74 18.26
CA ALA A 104 -5.76 3.27 17.65
C ALA A 104 -6.01 4.51 16.79
N TYR A 105 -7.12 4.54 16.04
CA TYR A 105 -7.38 5.56 15.04
C TYR A 105 -8.44 6.57 15.53
N LYS A 106 -8.01 7.71 16.07
CA LYS A 106 -8.93 8.76 16.51
C LYS A 106 -9.81 9.27 15.36
N GLY A 107 -11.09 9.50 15.63
CA GLY A 107 -12.07 9.99 14.64
C GLY A 107 -12.84 8.89 13.93
N VAL A 108 -12.58 7.61 14.22
CA VAL A 108 -13.43 6.50 13.80
C VAL A 108 -14.12 5.87 14.99
N ASP A 109 -15.38 5.50 14.84
CA ASP A 109 -16.23 4.92 15.89
C ASP A 109 -16.54 3.44 15.59
N GLN A 110 -16.56 3.06 14.33
CA GLN A 110 -16.90 1.71 13.89
C GLN A 110 -16.03 1.27 12.71
N VAL A 111 -15.82 -0.04 12.63
CA VAL A 111 -15.06 -0.70 11.55
C VAL A 111 -15.83 -1.91 11.01
N ARG A 112 -15.74 -2.13 9.71
CA ARG A 112 -16.23 -3.33 9.04
C ARG A 112 -15.06 -4.05 8.37
N MET A 113 -14.86 -5.33 8.72
CA MET A 113 -13.83 -6.17 8.13
C MET A 113 -14.26 -6.69 6.76
N VAL A 114 -13.30 -6.80 5.87
CA VAL A 114 -13.38 -7.39 4.53
C VAL A 114 -12.10 -8.20 4.23
N ASN A 115 -11.90 -8.70 3.02
CA ASN A 115 -10.78 -9.61 2.73
C ASN A 115 -9.61 -8.96 1.97
N SER A 116 -9.76 -7.75 1.51
CA SER A 116 -8.72 -7.04 0.73
C SER A 116 -8.87 -5.51 0.82
N GLY A 117 -7.80 -4.80 0.47
CA GLY A 117 -7.85 -3.35 0.31
C GLY A 117 -8.83 -2.91 -0.78
N THR A 118 -8.96 -3.69 -1.87
CA THR A 118 -9.95 -3.42 -2.94
C THR A 118 -11.38 -3.47 -2.41
N GLU A 119 -11.72 -4.47 -1.61
CA GLU A 119 -13.05 -4.55 -0.99
C GLU A 119 -13.28 -3.40 -0.01
N ALA A 120 -12.26 -3.00 0.75
CA ALA A 120 -12.33 -1.89 1.68
C ALA A 120 -12.65 -0.56 0.96
N THR A 121 -11.87 -0.20 -0.05
CA THR A 121 -12.06 1.05 -0.81
C THR A 121 -13.36 1.07 -1.61
N MET A 122 -13.69 -0.04 -2.27
CA MET A 122 -14.96 -0.22 -2.98
C MET A 122 -16.16 -0.02 -2.04
N SER A 123 -16.10 -0.59 -0.84
CA SER A 123 -17.18 -0.52 0.16
C SER A 123 -17.27 0.88 0.76
N ALA A 124 -16.15 1.51 1.12
CA ALA A 124 -16.11 2.88 1.65
C ALA A 124 -16.72 3.88 0.67
N LEU A 125 -16.39 3.79 -0.62
CA LEU A 125 -16.99 4.64 -1.66
C LEU A 125 -18.48 4.40 -1.82
N ARG A 126 -18.94 3.15 -1.74
CA ARG A 126 -20.39 2.85 -1.77
C ARG A 126 -21.10 3.46 -0.56
N VAL A 127 -20.51 3.37 0.62
CA VAL A 127 -21.05 3.98 1.84
C VAL A 127 -21.12 5.50 1.71
N ALA A 128 -20.05 6.14 1.24
CA ALA A 128 -20.01 7.59 1.03
C ALA A 128 -21.07 8.07 0.03
N ARG A 129 -21.27 7.34 -1.08
CA ARG A 129 -22.37 7.63 -2.02
C ARG A 129 -23.75 7.46 -1.38
N GLY A 130 -23.95 6.39 -0.61
CA GLY A 130 -25.22 6.17 0.12
C GLY A 130 -25.49 7.22 1.18
N TYR A 131 -24.47 7.66 1.90
CA TYR A 131 -24.56 8.67 2.94
C TYR A 131 -24.86 10.07 2.38
N THR A 132 -24.17 10.47 1.32
CA THR A 132 -24.33 11.82 0.72
C THR A 132 -25.47 11.92 -0.29
N GLY A 133 -25.96 10.80 -0.82
CA GLY A 133 -26.89 10.77 -1.95
C GLY A 133 -26.29 11.22 -3.29
N ARG A 134 -24.96 11.37 -3.37
CA ARG A 134 -24.23 11.85 -4.55
C ARG A 134 -23.54 10.71 -5.28
N ASN A 135 -23.16 10.92 -6.57
CA ASN A 135 -22.60 9.87 -7.42
C ASN A 135 -21.11 10.01 -7.70
N LYS A 136 -20.59 11.23 -7.79
CA LYS A 136 -19.20 11.47 -8.20
C LYS A 136 -18.23 11.16 -7.07
N ILE A 137 -17.06 10.64 -7.44
CA ILE A 137 -15.92 10.47 -6.55
C ILE A 137 -14.71 11.17 -7.17
N LEU A 138 -13.82 11.65 -6.33
CA LEU A 138 -12.55 12.26 -6.74
C LEU A 138 -11.40 11.40 -6.22
N LYS A 139 -10.43 11.10 -7.10
CA LYS A 139 -9.15 10.48 -6.76
C LYS A 139 -7.99 11.26 -7.37
N PHE A 140 -6.77 10.91 -7.01
CA PHE A 140 -5.56 11.59 -7.47
C PHE A 140 -4.75 10.72 -8.44
N GLU A 141 -4.07 11.37 -9.40
CA GLU A 141 -3.13 10.72 -10.31
C GLU A 141 -2.04 10.00 -9.52
N GLY A 142 -1.65 8.82 -10.00
CA GLY A 142 -0.62 7.98 -9.36
C GLY A 142 -1.08 7.22 -8.12
N CYS A 143 -2.22 7.58 -7.50
CA CYS A 143 -2.79 6.81 -6.40
C CYS A 143 -3.52 5.57 -6.90
N TYR A 144 -3.30 4.44 -6.21
CA TYR A 144 -3.95 3.16 -6.48
C TYR A 144 -4.82 2.75 -5.29
N HIS A 145 -6.07 2.45 -5.56
CA HIS A 145 -7.07 2.14 -4.53
C HIS A 145 -7.75 0.78 -4.77
N GLY A 146 -7.01 -0.19 -5.29
CA GLY A 146 -7.54 -1.48 -5.68
C GLY A 146 -8.12 -1.51 -7.10
N HIS A 147 -8.70 -2.64 -7.49
CA HIS A 147 -9.08 -2.94 -8.86
C HIS A 147 -10.60 -2.99 -9.08
N SER A 148 -11.39 -2.26 -8.27
CA SER A 148 -12.80 -2.09 -8.60
C SER A 148 -12.95 -1.16 -9.81
N ASP A 149 -13.94 -1.43 -10.67
CA ASP A 149 -14.12 -0.74 -11.95
C ASP A 149 -14.10 0.78 -11.84
N ALA A 150 -14.78 1.34 -10.83
CA ALA A 150 -14.83 2.78 -10.60
C ALA A 150 -13.45 3.42 -10.28
N LEU A 151 -12.46 2.63 -9.92
CA LEU A 151 -11.12 3.09 -9.52
C LEU A 151 -10.04 2.80 -10.58
N LEU A 152 -10.35 1.97 -11.58
CA LEU A 152 -9.45 1.69 -12.72
C LEU A 152 -9.55 2.80 -13.78
N VAL A 153 -9.10 3.97 -13.40
CA VAL A 153 -9.24 5.21 -14.15
C VAL A 153 -7.94 5.97 -14.16
N LYS A 154 -7.58 6.57 -15.30
CA LYS A 154 -6.52 7.59 -15.42
C LYS A 154 -7.11 8.93 -15.83
N SER A 155 -6.38 10.03 -15.61
CA SER A 155 -6.74 11.33 -16.18
C SER A 155 -6.69 11.28 -17.71
N GLY A 156 -7.63 11.98 -18.36
CA GLY A 156 -7.55 12.25 -19.80
C GLY A 156 -6.69 13.49 -20.09
N SER A 157 -6.58 13.88 -21.36
CA SER A 157 -5.88 15.11 -21.75
C SER A 157 -6.74 16.34 -21.44
N GLY A 158 -6.39 17.10 -20.40
CA GLY A 158 -7.08 18.34 -20.00
C GLY A 158 -7.19 18.50 -18.48
N THR A 159 -7.27 19.72 -17.99
CA THR A 159 -7.21 20.07 -16.57
C THR A 159 -8.41 19.65 -15.73
N ILE A 160 -9.53 19.26 -16.36
CA ILE A 160 -10.73 18.74 -15.68
C ILE A 160 -11.20 17.56 -16.51
N THR A 161 -10.83 16.32 -16.12
CA THR A 161 -11.11 15.20 -17.00
C THR A 161 -11.91 14.12 -16.28
N TYR A 162 -13.04 13.76 -16.91
CA TYR A 162 -13.70 12.50 -16.61
C TYR A 162 -12.73 11.35 -16.85
N GLY A 163 -12.71 10.42 -15.94
CA GLY A 163 -11.78 9.30 -16.00
C GLY A 163 -11.92 8.48 -17.29
N VAL A 164 -10.79 8.09 -17.84
CA VAL A 164 -10.72 7.14 -18.96
C VAL A 164 -10.38 5.77 -18.36
N PRO A 165 -11.12 4.68 -18.73
CA PRO A 165 -10.78 3.34 -18.24
C PRO A 165 -9.31 2.98 -18.52
N THR A 166 -8.61 2.44 -17.51
CA THR A 166 -7.22 1.96 -17.67
C THR A 166 -7.15 0.48 -18.04
N SER A 167 -8.29 -0.22 -17.97
CA SER A 167 -8.38 -1.64 -18.29
C SER A 167 -9.49 -1.91 -19.30
N PRO A 168 -9.24 -2.73 -20.33
CA PRO A 168 -10.32 -3.34 -21.11
C PRO A 168 -11.30 -4.07 -20.18
N GLY A 169 -12.59 -4.01 -20.52
CA GLY A 169 -13.66 -4.61 -19.72
C GLY A 169 -14.30 -3.69 -18.69
N VAL A 170 -13.71 -2.54 -18.41
CA VAL A 170 -14.33 -1.49 -17.58
C VAL A 170 -15.23 -0.62 -18.45
N PRO A 171 -16.57 -0.61 -18.22
CA PRO A 171 -17.48 0.20 -19.02
C PRO A 171 -17.26 1.70 -18.80
N ALA A 172 -17.34 2.50 -19.86
CA ALA A 172 -17.21 3.95 -19.76
C ALA A 172 -18.26 4.56 -18.81
N ASP A 173 -19.46 3.99 -18.75
CA ASP A 173 -20.52 4.44 -17.86
C ASP A 173 -20.23 4.25 -16.37
N VAL A 174 -19.36 3.30 -16.01
CA VAL A 174 -18.92 3.11 -14.62
C VAL A 174 -17.95 4.22 -14.19
N VAL A 175 -17.03 4.60 -15.07
CA VAL A 175 -15.97 5.56 -14.77
C VAL A 175 -16.37 7.02 -15.00
N LYS A 176 -17.49 7.30 -15.65
CA LYS A 176 -17.97 8.67 -15.90
C LYS A 176 -18.21 9.51 -14.64
N HIS A 177 -18.37 8.83 -13.49
CA HIS A 177 -18.55 9.48 -12.20
C HIS A 177 -17.26 9.54 -11.37
N THR A 178 -16.12 9.16 -11.94
CA THR A 178 -14.83 9.24 -11.27
C THR A 178 -14.01 10.38 -11.85
N LEU A 179 -13.78 11.39 -11.03
CA LEU A 179 -12.92 12.53 -11.33
C LEU A 179 -11.50 12.21 -10.94
N VAL A 180 -10.54 12.71 -11.72
CA VAL A 180 -9.10 12.54 -11.43
C VAL A 180 -8.43 13.90 -11.50
N THR A 181 -7.58 14.22 -10.52
CA THR A 181 -6.83 15.49 -10.44
C THR A 181 -5.38 15.22 -10.03
N PRO A 182 -4.44 16.12 -10.34
CA PRO A 182 -3.07 15.99 -9.89
C PRO A 182 -2.95 15.90 -8.36
N TYR A 183 -2.00 15.10 -7.89
CA TYR A 183 -1.66 14.98 -6.48
C TYR A 183 -0.79 16.16 -6.04
N ASN A 184 -0.98 16.68 -4.81
CA ASN A 184 -0.27 17.83 -4.26
C ASN A 184 -0.52 19.16 -5.00
N ASP A 185 -1.64 19.30 -5.72
CA ASP A 185 -2.04 20.50 -6.46
C ASP A 185 -3.34 21.08 -5.88
N ILE A 186 -3.20 22.15 -5.08
CA ILE A 186 -4.33 22.82 -4.41
C ILE A 186 -5.20 23.57 -5.42
N GLU A 187 -4.59 24.20 -6.43
CA GLU A 187 -5.33 25.00 -7.42
C GLU A 187 -6.25 24.10 -8.27
N ALA A 188 -5.72 22.95 -8.71
CA ALA A 188 -6.52 21.95 -9.43
C ALA A 188 -7.65 21.37 -8.58
N LEU A 189 -7.38 21.13 -7.28
CA LEU A 189 -8.39 20.69 -6.32
C LEU A 189 -9.52 21.71 -6.17
N GLU A 190 -9.20 22.99 -5.96
CA GLU A 190 -10.16 24.07 -5.79
C GLU A 190 -11.02 24.27 -7.04
N GLU A 191 -10.43 24.19 -8.24
CA GLU A 191 -11.17 24.35 -9.50
C GLU A 191 -12.19 23.22 -9.72
N ILE A 192 -11.83 21.97 -9.38
CA ILE A 192 -12.79 20.85 -9.44
C ILE A 192 -13.95 21.08 -8.47
N PHE A 193 -13.66 21.47 -7.23
CA PHE A 193 -14.71 21.69 -6.24
C PHE A 193 -15.59 22.90 -6.56
N LYS A 194 -15.04 23.95 -7.16
CA LYS A 194 -15.80 25.13 -7.62
C LYS A 194 -16.83 24.77 -8.68
N THR A 195 -16.50 23.83 -9.57
CA THR A 195 -17.35 23.46 -10.70
C THR A 195 -18.26 22.27 -10.42
N GLN A 196 -17.84 21.32 -9.57
CA GLN A 196 -18.52 20.04 -9.36
C GLN A 196 -18.67 19.62 -7.89
N GLY A 197 -18.25 20.45 -6.94
CA GLY A 197 -18.17 20.08 -5.51
C GLY A 197 -19.48 19.58 -4.92
N GLU A 198 -20.62 20.15 -5.33
CA GLU A 198 -21.96 19.73 -4.87
C GLU A 198 -22.37 18.31 -5.32
N GLU A 199 -21.69 17.76 -6.33
CA GLU A 199 -21.97 16.42 -6.86
C GLU A 199 -20.99 15.35 -6.34
N ILE A 200 -19.89 15.76 -5.66
CA ILE A 200 -18.85 14.85 -5.19
C ILE A 200 -19.28 14.22 -3.88
N ALA A 201 -19.49 12.90 -3.89
CA ALA A 201 -19.80 12.08 -2.72
C ALA A 201 -18.59 11.90 -1.81
N ALA A 202 -17.45 11.62 -2.41
CA ALA A 202 -16.22 11.32 -1.68
C ALA A 202 -14.97 11.77 -2.42
N VAL A 203 -13.93 12.10 -1.66
CA VAL A 203 -12.54 12.16 -2.12
C VAL A 203 -11.79 11.01 -1.45
N ILE A 204 -11.06 10.21 -2.25
CA ILE A 204 -10.18 9.17 -1.74
C ILE A 204 -8.73 9.52 -2.06
N VAL A 205 -7.85 9.43 -1.06
CA VAL A 205 -6.44 9.82 -1.16
C VAL A 205 -5.55 8.88 -0.36
N GLU A 206 -4.39 8.49 -0.91
CA GLU A 206 -3.29 7.95 -0.14
C GLU A 206 -2.56 9.12 0.53
N PRO A 207 -2.50 9.23 1.88
CA PRO A 207 -1.75 10.31 2.54
C PRO A 207 -0.25 10.28 2.25
N ILE A 208 0.26 9.11 1.92
CA ILE A 208 1.57 8.90 1.30
C ILE A 208 1.33 7.99 0.10
N GLY A 209 1.51 8.53 -1.10
CA GLY A 209 1.38 7.76 -2.33
C GLY A 209 2.45 6.67 -2.36
N GLY A 210 2.01 5.40 -2.21
CA GLY A 210 2.90 4.24 -2.18
C GLY A 210 2.94 3.46 -3.49
N ASN A 211 2.14 3.89 -4.48
CA ASN A 211 2.03 3.23 -5.79
C ASN A 211 2.63 4.06 -6.95
N MET A 212 3.26 5.17 -6.62
CA MET A 212 4.09 6.00 -7.51
C MET A 212 5.50 6.22 -6.93
N GLY A 213 5.96 5.25 -6.13
CA GLY A 213 7.13 5.33 -5.26
C GLY A 213 6.73 5.72 -3.84
N VAL A 214 7.52 6.56 -3.18
CA VAL A 214 7.18 7.14 -1.87
C VAL A 214 6.98 8.63 -2.05
N VAL A 215 5.73 9.07 -2.15
CA VAL A 215 5.38 10.47 -2.39
C VAL A 215 4.42 10.97 -1.29
N PRO A 216 4.95 11.59 -0.23
CA PRO A 216 4.10 12.14 0.82
C PRO A 216 3.23 13.29 0.32
N ALA A 217 1.98 13.32 0.76
CA ALA A 217 1.16 14.52 0.60
C ALA A 217 1.80 15.68 1.37
N LYS A 218 1.76 16.86 0.78
CA LYS A 218 2.11 18.10 1.50
C LYS A 218 1.05 18.38 2.56
N LYS A 219 1.49 18.85 3.73
CA LYS A 219 0.56 19.14 4.82
C LYS A 219 -0.48 20.21 4.46
N ASP A 220 -0.06 21.24 3.74
CA ASP A 220 -0.96 22.29 3.23
C ASP A 220 -2.01 21.74 2.25
N PHE A 221 -1.63 20.82 1.38
CA PHE A 221 -2.55 20.13 0.48
C PHE A 221 -3.59 19.29 1.25
N LEU A 222 -3.18 18.52 2.25
CA LEU A 222 -4.12 17.74 3.07
C LEU A 222 -5.05 18.64 3.91
N LEU A 223 -4.54 19.78 4.42
CA LEU A 223 -5.37 20.78 5.10
C LEU A 223 -6.41 21.38 4.16
N ALA A 224 -5.99 21.84 2.97
CA ALA A 224 -6.90 22.35 1.96
C ALA A 224 -7.95 21.30 1.57
N LEU A 225 -7.53 20.05 1.40
CA LEU A 225 -8.42 18.93 1.11
C LEU A 225 -9.45 18.71 2.22
N ARG A 226 -9.03 18.75 3.49
CA ARG A 226 -9.96 18.64 4.63
C ARG A 226 -10.95 19.79 4.70
N GLU A 227 -10.50 21.01 4.52
CA GLU A 227 -11.35 22.20 4.55
C GLU A 227 -12.38 22.20 3.42
N ILE A 228 -11.94 21.92 2.20
CA ILE A 228 -12.84 21.92 1.03
C ILE A 228 -13.87 20.80 1.10
N THR A 229 -13.48 19.57 1.52
CA THR A 229 -14.42 18.47 1.67
C THR A 229 -15.45 18.77 2.76
N LYS A 230 -15.04 19.41 3.86
CA LYS A 230 -15.94 19.84 4.95
C LYS A 230 -16.93 20.89 4.46
N LYS A 231 -16.46 21.90 3.70
CA LYS A 231 -17.29 22.97 3.14
C LYS A 231 -18.40 22.44 2.24
N TYR A 232 -18.11 21.44 1.40
CA TYR A 232 -19.07 20.88 0.43
C TYR A 232 -19.85 19.67 0.98
N GLY A 233 -19.59 19.23 2.21
CA GLY A 233 -20.21 18.01 2.78
C GLY A 233 -19.82 16.73 2.03
N THR A 234 -18.62 16.71 1.48
CA THR A 234 -18.01 15.56 0.79
C THR A 234 -17.28 14.68 1.81
N VAL A 235 -17.41 13.36 1.72
CA VAL A 235 -16.71 12.42 2.60
C VAL A 235 -15.23 12.34 2.22
N LEU A 236 -14.33 12.66 3.15
CA LEU A 236 -12.90 12.48 2.98
C LEU A 236 -12.50 11.06 3.43
N ILE A 237 -11.95 10.28 2.51
CA ILE A 237 -11.49 8.91 2.76
C ILE A 237 -9.97 8.86 2.66
N PHE A 238 -9.29 8.48 3.75
CA PHE A 238 -7.87 8.13 3.69
C PHE A 238 -7.73 6.66 3.32
N ASP A 239 -7.02 6.39 2.22
CA ASP A 239 -6.56 5.05 1.89
C ASP A 239 -5.26 4.77 2.63
N GLU A 240 -5.38 4.06 3.72
CA GLU A 240 -4.29 3.64 4.60
C GLU A 240 -3.92 2.17 4.41
N VAL A 241 -4.23 1.60 3.26
CA VAL A 241 -3.90 0.18 2.98
C VAL A 241 -2.38 -0.05 3.06
N ILE A 242 -1.55 0.93 2.66
CA ILE A 242 -0.09 0.87 2.81
C ILE A 242 0.37 1.49 4.13
N THR A 243 -0.13 2.66 4.46
CA THR A 243 0.37 3.51 5.55
C THR A 243 -0.20 3.18 6.92
N GLY A 244 -1.38 2.53 6.96
CA GLY A 244 -2.06 2.16 8.19
C GLY A 244 -1.21 1.27 9.09
N PHE A 245 -1.01 1.69 10.33
CA PHE A 245 -0.14 1.05 11.33
C PHE A 245 1.33 0.89 10.90
N ARG A 246 1.77 1.53 9.78
CA ARG A 246 3.15 1.46 9.31
C ARG A 246 3.99 2.66 9.70
N ILE A 247 3.45 3.86 9.56
CA ILE A 247 4.19 5.10 9.83
C ILE A 247 4.04 5.59 11.26
N ALA A 248 2.96 5.21 11.91
CA ALA A 248 2.64 5.40 13.32
C ALA A 248 1.56 4.40 13.72
N TYR A 249 1.34 4.18 15.03
CA TYR A 249 0.25 3.31 15.51
C TYR A 249 -1.13 3.90 15.17
N GLY A 250 -1.28 5.21 15.31
CA GLY A 250 -2.45 5.97 14.85
C GLY A 250 -2.44 6.35 13.37
N SER A 251 -1.55 5.70 12.58
CA SER A 251 -1.49 5.81 11.10
C SER A 251 -1.23 7.23 10.59
N SER A 252 -1.66 7.57 9.38
CA SER A 252 -1.47 8.91 8.78
C SER A 252 -2.21 10.00 9.54
N ARG A 253 -3.30 9.67 10.20
CA ARG A 253 -4.06 10.63 11.04
C ARG A 253 -3.16 11.18 12.15
N GLU A 254 -2.39 10.33 12.80
CA GLU A 254 -1.42 10.75 13.83
C GLU A 254 -0.24 11.49 13.20
N TYR A 255 0.29 10.97 12.10
CA TYR A 255 1.48 11.50 11.43
C TYR A 255 1.29 12.91 10.88
N PHE A 256 0.14 13.20 10.25
CA PHE A 256 -0.17 14.52 9.66
C PHE A 256 -1.01 15.42 10.57
N ASP A 257 -1.62 14.87 11.61
CA ASP A 257 -2.62 15.52 12.46
C ASP A 257 -3.82 16.05 11.68
N ILE A 258 -4.36 15.20 10.80
CA ILE A 258 -5.55 15.50 9.97
C ILE A 258 -6.52 14.34 10.07
N GLU A 259 -7.79 14.65 10.36
CA GLU A 259 -8.84 13.67 10.59
C GLU A 259 -9.73 13.50 9.35
N PRO A 260 -9.70 12.32 8.68
CA PRO A 260 -10.65 12.00 7.62
C PRO A 260 -12.03 11.63 8.19
N ASP A 261 -13.03 11.49 7.32
CA ASP A 261 -14.36 11.01 7.70
C ASP A 261 -14.43 9.48 7.72
N MET A 262 -13.66 8.85 6.82
CA MET A 262 -13.51 7.40 6.71
C MET A 262 -12.05 7.03 6.42
N VAL A 263 -11.71 5.80 6.70
CA VAL A 263 -10.38 5.23 6.44
C VAL A 263 -10.50 3.80 5.94
N CYS A 264 -9.62 3.41 5.01
CA CYS A 264 -9.48 2.04 4.52
C CYS A 264 -8.15 1.45 4.98
N PHE A 265 -8.19 0.22 5.49
CA PHE A 265 -7.03 -0.53 5.94
C PHE A 265 -6.87 -1.84 5.17
N GLY A 266 -5.66 -2.39 5.20
CA GLY A 266 -5.31 -3.69 4.66
C GLY A 266 -3.91 -4.09 5.16
N LYS A 267 -3.26 -4.98 4.43
CA LYS A 267 -1.83 -5.33 4.65
C LYS A 267 -1.48 -5.61 6.12
N ILE A 268 -0.97 -4.63 6.86
CA ILE A 268 -0.51 -4.79 8.25
C ILE A 268 -1.60 -5.36 9.15
N ILE A 269 -2.85 -4.92 9.01
CA ILE A 269 -3.94 -5.45 9.84
C ILE A 269 -4.23 -6.94 9.64
N GLY A 270 -3.65 -7.55 8.62
CA GLY A 270 -3.74 -8.99 8.36
C GLY A 270 -2.52 -9.79 8.78
N GLY A 271 -1.39 -9.13 9.13
CA GLY A 271 -0.16 -9.82 9.51
C GLY A 271 0.37 -10.82 8.47
N GLY A 272 0.07 -10.60 7.18
CA GLY A 272 0.39 -11.49 6.06
C GLY A 272 -0.79 -12.32 5.54
N LEU A 273 -1.94 -12.33 6.24
CA LEU A 273 -3.16 -13.01 5.78
C LEU A 273 -4.09 -12.03 5.04
N PRO A 274 -5.00 -12.55 4.17
CA PRO A 274 -5.94 -11.73 3.40
C PRO A 274 -6.93 -11.02 4.32
N VAL A 275 -6.77 -9.71 4.50
CA VAL A 275 -7.63 -8.84 5.31
C VAL A 275 -7.68 -7.46 4.70
N GLY A 276 -8.83 -6.83 4.77
CA GLY A 276 -9.05 -5.42 4.61
C GLY A 276 -10.10 -4.94 5.63
N ALA A 277 -10.21 -3.64 5.80
CA ALA A 277 -11.24 -3.03 6.61
C ALA A 277 -11.55 -1.63 6.13
N TYR A 278 -12.77 -1.18 6.33
CA TYR A 278 -13.14 0.23 6.22
C TYR A 278 -13.79 0.68 7.53
N ALA A 279 -13.46 1.88 7.95
CA ALA A 279 -13.88 2.43 9.22
C ALA A 279 -14.26 3.91 9.06
N GLY A 280 -15.01 4.46 10.00
CA GLY A 280 -15.41 5.85 9.95
C GLY A 280 -16.25 6.25 11.15
N ARG A 281 -16.73 7.51 11.10
CA ARG A 281 -17.65 8.04 12.10
C ARG A 281 -18.95 7.23 12.11
N LYS A 282 -19.54 7.12 13.29
CA LYS A 282 -20.75 6.31 13.52
C LYS A 282 -21.88 6.65 12.54
N GLU A 283 -22.18 7.91 12.31
CA GLU A 283 -23.29 8.35 11.45
C GLU A 283 -23.09 7.94 9.98
N ILE A 284 -21.84 7.77 9.53
CA ILE A 284 -21.53 7.27 8.19
C ILE A 284 -21.60 5.74 8.17
N MET A 285 -21.03 5.09 9.19
CA MET A 285 -20.99 3.63 9.27
C MET A 285 -22.37 3.00 9.56
N ASP A 286 -23.28 3.73 10.20
CA ASP A 286 -24.67 3.30 10.37
C ASP A 286 -25.45 3.15 9.04
N MET A 287 -24.90 3.68 7.93
CA MET A 287 -25.43 3.39 6.59
C MET A 287 -25.22 1.95 6.15
N VAL A 288 -24.31 1.22 6.78
CA VAL A 288 -23.98 -0.16 6.39
C VAL A 288 -25.04 -1.15 6.92
N SER A 289 -25.50 -2.05 6.05
CA SER A 289 -26.41 -3.14 6.45
C SER A 289 -25.77 -4.02 7.56
N PRO A 290 -26.53 -4.48 8.58
CA PRO A 290 -28.01 -4.46 8.70
C PRO A 290 -28.57 -3.18 9.35
N VAL A 291 -27.76 -2.23 9.80
CA VAL A 291 -28.25 -0.98 10.43
C VAL A 291 -28.86 -0.07 9.36
N GLY A 292 -28.15 0.18 8.27
CA GLY A 292 -28.58 1.00 7.16
C GLY A 292 -28.78 0.23 5.85
N PRO A 293 -29.08 0.92 4.75
CA PRO A 293 -29.48 0.29 3.49
C PRO A 293 -28.29 -0.10 2.60
N VAL A 294 -27.05 0.33 2.91
CA VAL A 294 -25.90 0.07 2.06
C VAL A 294 -25.38 -1.35 2.26
N TYR A 295 -25.49 -2.16 1.21
CA TYR A 295 -25.15 -3.58 1.29
C TYR A 295 -23.65 -3.83 1.12
N GLN A 296 -23.10 -4.64 2.02
CA GLN A 296 -21.80 -5.29 1.93
C GLN A 296 -21.88 -6.64 2.64
N ALA A 297 -21.33 -7.69 2.04
CA ALA A 297 -21.23 -9.01 2.63
C ALA A 297 -19.94 -9.70 2.20
N GLY A 298 -19.49 -10.67 2.98
CA GLY A 298 -18.33 -11.51 2.66
C GLY A 298 -18.30 -12.75 3.54
N THR A 299 -18.31 -13.93 2.94
CA THR A 299 -18.29 -15.22 3.65
C THR A 299 -17.08 -15.31 4.59
N LEU A 300 -15.93 -14.78 4.19
CA LEU A 300 -14.68 -14.85 4.93
C LEU A 300 -14.30 -13.51 5.61
N SER A 301 -15.17 -12.50 5.56
CA SER A 301 -14.96 -11.25 6.28
C SER A 301 -14.94 -11.52 7.78
N GLY A 302 -13.87 -11.06 8.46
CA GLY A 302 -13.67 -11.35 9.87
C GLY A 302 -13.22 -12.80 10.13
N ASN A 303 -12.59 -13.47 9.15
CA ASN A 303 -12.08 -14.84 9.31
C ASN A 303 -11.26 -14.97 10.61
N PRO A 304 -11.56 -15.96 11.49
CA PRO A 304 -10.98 -16.04 12.82
C PRO A 304 -9.45 -16.19 12.83
N LEU A 305 -8.88 -16.92 11.87
CA LEU A 305 -7.44 -17.07 11.77
C LEU A 305 -6.77 -15.75 11.33
N ALA A 306 -7.36 -15.06 10.36
CA ALA A 306 -6.88 -13.76 9.89
C ALA A 306 -7.00 -12.70 11.00
N MET A 307 -8.11 -12.70 11.74
CA MET A 307 -8.29 -11.82 12.91
C MET A 307 -7.26 -12.12 14.01
N TYR A 308 -6.95 -13.40 14.25
CA TYR A 308 -5.96 -13.79 15.26
C TYR A 308 -4.57 -13.23 14.94
N ILE A 309 -4.08 -13.47 13.73
CA ILE A 309 -2.76 -13.02 13.29
C ILE A 309 -2.70 -11.48 13.24
N GLY A 310 -3.71 -10.85 12.68
CA GLY A 310 -3.80 -9.39 12.62
C GLY A 310 -3.84 -8.75 14.01
N LYS A 311 -4.67 -9.29 14.91
CA LYS A 311 -4.74 -8.84 16.32
C LYS A 311 -3.38 -8.95 17.01
N LYS A 312 -2.70 -10.11 16.91
CA LYS A 312 -1.36 -10.31 17.49
C LYS A 312 -0.38 -9.26 16.96
N GLN A 313 -0.39 -8.96 15.65
CA GLN A 313 0.48 -7.94 15.09
C GLN A 313 0.18 -6.55 15.64
N LEU A 314 -1.10 -6.14 15.69
CA LEU A 314 -1.48 -4.83 16.24
C LEU A 314 -1.19 -4.72 17.74
N GLU A 315 -1.35 -5.79 18.52
CA GLU A 315 -0.97 -5.82 19.94
C GLU A 315 0.55 -5.63 20.11
N VAL A 316 1.37 -6.32 19.31
CA VAL A 316 2.83 -6.12 19.33
C VAL A 316 3.20 -4.67 19.02
N LEU A 317 2.56 -4.05 18.02
CA LEU A 317 2.83 -2.66 17.66
C LEU A 317 2.37 -1.68 18.73
N ARG A 318 1.20 -1.91 19.36
CA ARG A 318 0.65 -1.11 20.46
C ARG A 318 1.57 -1.12 21.68
N ASP A 319 1.98 -2.33 22.07
CA ASP A 319 2.72 -2.57 23.31
C ASP A 319 4.21 -2.21 23.18
N ASN A 320 4.68 -1.95 21.96
CA ASN A 320 6.09 -1.63 21.66
C ASN A 320 6.20 -0.38 20.75
N PRO A 321 5.78 0.81 21.20
CA PRO A 321 5.76 2.02 20.37
C PRO A 321 7.14 2.46 19.87
N GLN A 322 8.22 2.03 20.51
CA GLN A 322 9.60 2.28 20.07
C GLN A 322 9.91 1.66 18.68
N ILE A 323 9.13 0.66 18.24
CA ILE A 323 9.28 0.03 16.90
C ILE A 323 9.26 1.08 15.79
N TYR A 324 8.40 2.07 15.88
CA TYR A 324 8.30 3.11 14.84
C TYR A 324 9.56 3.95 14.73
N LYS A 325 10.15 4.31 15.89
CA LYS A 325 11.43 5.03 15.94
C LYS A 325 12.58 4.18 15.39
N GLU A 326 12.65 2.90 15.79
CA GLU A 326 13.66 1.96 15.31
C GLU A 326 13.57 1.76 13.78
N LEU A 327 12.37 1.64 13.25
CA LEU A 327 12.12 1.51 11.82
C LEU A 327 12.50 2.79 11.06
N GLU A 328 12.20 3.95 11.60
CA GLU A 328 12.58 5.22 11.00
C GLU A 328 14.10 5.41 11.01
N GLU A 329 14.80 5.06 12.10
CA GLU A 329 16.26 5.08 12.19
C GLU A 329 16.91 4.18 11.13
N LYS A 330 16.37 2.98 10.91
CA LYS A 330 16.80 2.07 9.84
C LYS A 330 16.57 2.68 8.44
N ALA A 331 15.43 3.32 8.23
CA ALA A 331 15.13 3.97 6.97
C ALA A 331 16.04 5.19 6.71
N ILE A 332 16.35 5.98 7.73
CA ILE A 332 17.33 7.08 7.65
C ILE A 332 18.70 6.53 7.32
N TYR A 333 19.12 5.41 7.95
CA TYR A 333 20.39 4.76 7.67
C TYR A 333 20.50 4.33 6.20
N LEU A 334 19.48 3.66 5.68
CA LEU A 334 19.42 3.22 4.28
C LEU A 334 19.41 4.41 3.32
N GLU A 335 18.58 5.43 3.56
CA GLU A 335 18.52 6.67 2.76
C GLU A 335 19.87 7.37 2.71
N THR A 336 20.54 7.48 3.85
CA THR A 336 21.85 8.15 3.97
C THR A 336 22.93 7.40 3.17
N GLY A 337 22.94 6.06 3.27
CA GLY A 337 23.87 5.23 2.52
C GLY A 337 23.65 5.31 1.00
N ILE A 338 22.38 5.27 0.55
CA ILE A 338 22.05 5.46 -0.88
C ILE A 338 22.54 6.83 -1.36
N LYS A 339 22.26 7.90 -0.61
CA LYS A 339 22.71 9.26 -0.95
C LYS A 339 24.24 9.39 -0.99
N ALA A 340 24.97 8.65 -0.15
CA ALA A 340 26.42 8.61 -0.17
C ALA A 340 26.94 7.97 -1.48
N HIS A 341 26.37 6.86 -1.93
CA HIS A 341 26.71 6.24 -3.21
C HIS A 341 26.38 7.13 -4.41
N LEU A 342 25.23 7.80 -4.38
CA LEU A 342 24.84 8.75 -5.43
C LEU A 342 25.88 9.89 -5.53
N LYS A 343 26.27 10.44 -4.39
CA LYS A 343 27.30 11.52 -4.34
C LYS A 343 28.66 11.04 -4.86
N GLU A 344 29.10 9.84 -4.48
CA GLU A 344 30.36 9.23 -4.96
C GLU A 344 30.36 9.09 -6.49
N LEU A 345 29.20 8.73 -7.07
CA LEU A 345 29.02 8.52 -8.51
C LEU A 345 28.68 9.82 -9.29
N GLY A 346 28.53 10.95 -8.61
CA GLY A 346 28.14 12.22 -9.24
C GLY A 346 26.70 12.23 -9.75
N LEU A 347 25.81 11.41 -9.15
CA LEU A 347 24.39 11.29 -9.51
C LEU A 347 23.53 12.13 -8.57
N ASN A 348 22.56 12.85 -9.13
CA ASN A 348 21.63 13.72 -8.38
C ASN A 348 20.23 13.09 -8.27
N TYR A 349 20.14 11.77 -8.15
CA TYR A 349 18.86 11.10 -8.08
C TYR A 349 18.11 11.43 -6.80
N HIS A 350 16.77 11.47 -6.91
CA HIS A 350 15.89 11.75 -5.79
C HIS A 350 15.70 10.49 -4.92
N VAL A 351 15.93 10.63 -3.62
CA VAL A 351 15.62 9.59 -2.63
C VAL A 351 14.54 10.14 -1.71
N ALA A 352 13.40 9.46 -1.66
CA ALA A 352 12.30 9.81 -0.77
C ALA A 352 12.16 8.81 0.36
N ARG A 353 11.71 9.30 1.52
CA ARG A 353 11.44 8.49 2.72
C ARG A 353 10.19 9.00 3.44
N ALA A 354 9.41 8.05 3.98
CA ALA A 354 8.33 8.34 4.93
C ALA A 354 8.21 7.18 5.93
N GLY A 355 8.48 7.46 7.20
CA GLY A 355 8.58 6.41 8.21
C GLY A 355 9.56 5.32 7.78
N SER A 356 9.06 4.07 7.67
CA SER A 356 9.83 2.89 7.25
C SER A 356 9.76 2.57 5.75
N LEU A 357 9.33 3.53 4.93
CA LEU A 357 9.26 3.43 3.47
C LEU A 357 10.41 4.23 2.86
N VAL A 358 11.12 3.66 1.87
CA VAL A 358 12.19 4.34 1.13
C VAL A 358 12.00 4.07 -0.37
N CYS A 359 12.27 5.06 -1.21
CA CYS A 359 12.29 4.90 -2.66
C CYS A 359 13.45 5.68 -3.26
N LEU A 360 14.20 5.04 -4.15
CA LEU A 360 15.19 5.68 -5.01
C LEU A 360 14.56 5.90 -6.39
N PHE A 361 14.43 7.14 -6.80
CA PHE A 361 13.93 7.55 -8.11
C PHE A 361 15.10 7.82 -9.06
N PHE A 362 15.10 7.15 -10.20
CA PHE A 362 16.14 7.31 -11.23
C PHE A 362 15.90 8.58 -12.07
N THR A 363 15.85 9.71 -11.40
CA THR A 363 15.68 11.04 -12.00
C THR A 363 16.30 12.10 -11.08
N ASP A 364 16.76 13.21 -11.64
CA ASP A 364 17.25 14.39 -10.92
C ASP A 364 16.12 15.33 -10.48
N GLN A 365 14.89 15.04 -10.88
CA GLN A 365 13.73 15.83 -10.49
C GLN A 365 13.30 15.50 -9.05
N VAL A 366 12.86 16.54 -8.32
CA VAL A 366 12.21 16.34 -7.02
C VAL A 366 10.80 15.80 -7.25
N ILE A 367 10.52 14.63 -6.74
CA ILE A 367 9.22 13.96 -6.94
C ILE A 367 8.19 14.48 -5.93
N ARG A 368 7.10 15.03 -6.43
CA ARG A 368 5.98 15.60 -5.64
C ARG A 368 4.63 15.04 -6.06
N ASN A 369 4.56 14.46 -7.27
CA ASN A 369 3.34 13.92 -7.87
C ASN A 369 3.68 12.85 -8.91
N TYR A 370 2.66 12.33 -9.58
CA TYR A 370 2.79 11.29 -10.58
C TYR A 370 3.58 11.75 -11.83
N GLN A 371 3.38 12.99 -12.27
CA GLN A 371 4.06 13.51 -13.46
C GLN A 371 5.57 13.62 -13.24
N ASP A 372 5.98 14.06 -12.04
CA ASP A 372 7.40 14.06 -11.65
C ASP A 372 7.96 12.63 -11.65
N ALA A 373 7.21 11.64 -11.10
CA ALA A 373 7.64 10.25 -11.06
C ALA A 373 7.83 9.65 -12.47
N MET A 374 7.02 10.07 -13.45
CA MET A 374 7.14 9.61 -14.83
C MET A 374 8.41 10.08 -15.54
N THR A 375 9.21 10.97 -14.94
CA THR A 375 10.53 11.38 -15.47
C THR A 375 11.64 10.37 -15.22
N CYS A 376 11.37 9.30 -14.48
CA CYS A 376 12.37 8.29 -14.13
C CYS A 376 12.86 7.50 -15.33
N ASP A 377 14.17 7.22 -15.35
CA ASP A 377 14.84 6.35 -16.32
C ASP A 377 14.58 4.88 -15.97
N ILE A 378 13.55 4.32 -16.61
CA ILE A 378 13.12 2.93 -16.38
C ILE A 378 14.17 1.92 -16.83
N GLU A 379 14.94 2.21 -17.90
CA GLU A 379 15.97 1.29 -18.40
C GLU A 379 17.11 1.14 -17.37
N ARG A 380 17.55 2.25 -16.77
CA ARG A 380 18.55 2.23 -15.70
C ARG A 380 18.03 1.55 -14.45
N PHE A 381 16.79 1.82 -14.06
CA PHE A 381 16.17 1.08 -12.97
C PHE A 381 16.16 -0.43 -13.23
N ASN A 382 15.81 -0.86 -14.43
CA ASN A 382 15.78 -2.28 -14.78
C ASN A 382 17.17 -2.94 -14.69
N LYS A 383 18.24 -2.25 -15.11
CA LYS A 383 19.62 -2.71 -14.90
C LYS A 383 19.98 -2.79 -13.43
N TYR A 384 19.62 -1.77 -12.67
CA TYR A 384 19.84 -1.71 -11.21
C TYR A 384 19.14 -2.86 -10.49
N PHE A 385 17.86 -3.10 -10.79
CA PHE A 385 17.09 -4.20 -10.22
C PHE A 385 17.75 -5.56 -10.45
N LYS A 386 18.14 -5.84 -11.70
CA LYS A 386 18.80 -7.10 -12.07
C LYS A 386 20.12 -7.29 -11.32
N ALA A 387 20.92 -6.24 -11.22
CA ALA A 387 22.17 -6.30 -10.49
C ALA A 387 21.94 -6.51 -8.98
N LEU A 388 20.92 -5.89 -8.37
CA LEU A 388 20.56 -6.12 -6.97
C LEU A 388 20.12 -7.57 -6.72
N LEU A 389 19.30 -8.13 -7.61
CA LEU A 389 18.84 -9.51 -7.48
C LEU A 389 20.03 -10.49 -7.49
N GLU A 390 21.02 -10.28 -8.38
CA GLU A 390 22.25 -11.08 -8.43
C GLU A 390 23.14 -10.93 -7.17
N GLU A 391 23.08 -9.79 -6.50
CA GLU A 391 23.80 -9.52 -5.23
C GLU A 391 23.00 -9.98 -4.00
N GLY A 392 21.85 -10.66 -4.14
CA GLY A 392 21.05 -11.16 -3.04
C GLY A 392 20.21 -10.11 -2.33
N VAL A 393 19.78 -9.07 -3.04
CA VAL A 393 18.87 -8.04 -2.50
C VAL A 393 17.62 -7.95 -3.37
N LEU A 394 16.46 -8.15 -2.78
CA LEU A 394 15.18 -8.10 -3.47
C LEU A 394 14.39 -6.85 -3.11
N ILE A 395 14.13 -6.02 -4.12
CA ILE A 395 13.22 -4.87 -4.08
C ILE A 395 12.02 -5.11 -5.00
N GLY A 396 11.04 -4.22 -5.01
CA GLY A 396 9.92 -4.28 -5.96
C GLY A 396 10.41 -4.24 -7.42
N PRO A 397 9.90 -5.13 -8.32
CA PRO A 397 10.33 -5.21 -9.72
C PRO A 397 9.70 -4.11 -10.60
N ALA A 398 9.58 -2.90 -10.07
CA ALA A 398 9.14 -1.70 -10.79
C ALA A 398 9.66 -0.45 -10.07
N GLN A 399 10.01 0.60 -10.85
CA GLN A 399 10.54 1.87 -10.34
C GLN A 399 9.62 2.55 -9.32
N PHE A 400 8.31 2.33 -9.44
CA PHE A 400 7.28 3.02 -8.65
C PHE A 400 6.88 2.26 -7.38
N GLU A 401 7.67 1.27 -6.98
CA GLU A 401 7.44 0.50 -5.77
C GLU A 401 8.34 0.99 -4.62
N ALA A 402 7.76 1.04 -3.42
CA ALA A 402 8.51 1.36 -2.22
C ALA A 402 9.34 0.16 -1.73
N MET A 403 10.50 0.43 -1.17
CA MET A 403 11.20 -0.50 -0.28
C MET A 403 10.58 -0.40 1.10
N PHE A 404 10.25 -1.54 1.69
CA PHE A 404 9.66 -1.66 3.02
C PHE A 404 10.70 -2.19 4.01
N LEU A 405 10.87 -1.48 5.11
CA LEU A 405 11.69 -1.95 6.22
C LEU A 405 10.82 -2.68 7.26
N SER A 406 11.39 -3.71 7.84
CA SER A 406 10.81 -4.46 8.96
C SER A 406 11.70 -4.37 10.19
N THR A 407 11.14 -4.72 11.36
CA THR A 407 11.96 -4.81 12.59
C THR A 407 13.07 -5.86 12.49
N ALA A 408 12.89 -6.86 11.61
CA ALA A 408 13.84 -7.94 11.41
C ALA A 408 15.11 -7.53 10.64
N HIS A 409 15.07 -6.47 9.81
CA HIS A 409 16.28 -6.00 9.14
C HIS A 409 17.34 -5.58 10.17
N THR A 410 18.45 -6.28 10.19
CA THR A 410 19.58 -5.96 11.05
C THR A 410 20.46 -4.87 10.44
N LYS A 411 21.36 -4.30 11.24
CA LYS A 411 22.37 -3.38 10.69
C LYS A 411 23.24 -4.08 9.64
N GLU A 412 23.57 -5.35 9.86
CA GLU A 412 24.35 -6.15 8.92
C GLU A 412 23.63 -6.34 7.58
N ASP A 413 22.31 -6.59 7.60
CA ASP A 413 21.49 -6.66 6.38
C ASP A 413 21.51 -5.34 5.62
N LEU A 414 21.37 -4.22 6.35
CA LEU A 414 21.41 -2.89 5.74
C LEU A 414 22.78 -2.56 5.15
N ASP A 415 23.88 -2.93 5.82
CA ASP A 415 25.24 -2.74 5.33
C ASP A 415 25.46 -3.56 4.04
N LYS A 416 25.06 -4.85 4.00
CA LYS A 416 25.12 -5.70 2.81
C LYS A 416 24.27 -5.13 1.66
N ALA A 417 23.06 -4.70 1.98
CA ALA A 417 22.16 -4.11 0.99
C ALA A 417 22.76 -2.82 0.40
N LEU A 418 23.36 -1.95 1.21
CA LEU A 418 24.01 -0.74 0.73
C LEU A 418 25.22 -1.03 -0.15
N GLU A 419 26.03 -2.04 0.20
CA GLU A 419 27.14 -2.48 -0.67
C GLU A 419 26.62 -2.95 -2.03
N ALA A 420 25.58 -3.80 -2.05
CA ALA A 420 24.91 -4.27 -3.26
C ALA A 420 24.33 -3.11 -4.08
N MET A 421 23.67 -2.15 -3.42
CA MET A 421 23.11 -0.94 -4.06
C MET A 421 24.20 -0.09 -4.73
N GLY A 422 25.35 0.09 -4.08
CA GLY A 422 26.49 0.79 -4.65
C GLY A 422 27.05 0.11 -5.90
N LYS A 423 27.17 -1.23 -5.89
CA LYS A 423 27.58 -2.01 -7.07
C LYS A 423 26.56 -1.91 -8.20
N ALA A 424 25.27 -2.09 -7.87
CA ALA A 424 24.18 -2.05 -8.82
C ALA A 424 24.02 -0.66 -9.48
N LEU A 425 24.23 0.43 -8.75
CA LEU A 425 24.25 1.78 -9.31
C LEU A 425 25.38 1.95 -10.34
N ARG A 426 26.58 1.43 -10.08
CA ARG A 426 27.70 1.48 -11.06
C ARG A 426 27.35 0.71 -12.31
N ILE A 427 26.76 -0.48 -12.19
CA ILE A 427 26.33 -1.32 -13.34
C ILE A 427 25.22 -0.61 -14.15
N ALA A 428 24.26 0.02 -13.50
CA ALA A 428 23.19 0.73 -14.16
C ALA A 428 23.66 1.94 -15.01
N HIS A 429 24.89 2.42 -14.77
CA HIS A 429 25.46 3.58 -15.46
C HIS A 429 26.62 3.23 -16.42
N GLN A 430 26.88 1.94 -16.62
CA GLN A 430 27.71 1.41 -17.70
C GLN A 430 26.88 1.14 -18.95
#